data_71751d26b235b116443974d8f4822b66
#
_entry.id   71751d26b235b116443974d8f4822b66
#
_cell.length_a   1.000
_cell.length_b   1.000
_cell.length_c   1.000
_cell.angle_alpha   90.00
_cell.angle_beta   90.00
_cell.angle_gamma   90.00
#
_symmetry.space_group_name_H-M   'P 1'
#
loop_
_entity.id
_entity.type
_entity.pdbx_description
1 polymer ?
#
loop_
_entity_poly.entity_id
_entity_poly.type
_entity_poly.pdbx_seq_one_letter_code
_entity_poly.pdbx_strand_id
1 'polypeptide(L)'
;MTWTVRAGELPPGLQPRWQALLDRCRELGSVVVAFSGGVDSGLLCAAAWQAIGDRMLAVTVRSPLESEGDVASAQALAAAVGFPLRVLDFDDLANPEFVANTPERCYVCKLARFRALRDLAGAEGFAAVIEGSNRDDLDDYRPGRRAVAETGAISPLVDLGFGKPEIRTLARALGLSVWDRPSAPCLATRFPYGSPVTGAGLRQIADGERYLHDLGFAFVRVRHHGQMARIEVAPDEIERLAALRVEVAAAFRSLGFAYAAADLAGYRTGSMNEVLSLPDTPNRSTSEGPDR
;
A
#
# COMPACT_ATOMS: atom_id res chain seq x y z
N MET A 1 8.60 -13.79 -26.16
CA MET A 1 9.34 -12.53 -26.42
C MET A 1 9.90 -12.07 -25.09
N THR A 2 11.20 -11.97 -24.96
CA THR A 2 11.85 -11.45 -23.74
C THR A 2 11.62 -9.95 -23.70
N TRP A 3 10.95 -9.47 -22.64
CA TRP A 3 10.83 -8.06 -22.36
C TRP A 3 12.24 -7.48 -22.16
N THR A 4 12.65 -6.58 -23.04
CA THR A 4 13.95 -5.92 -22.98
C THR A 4 13.78 -4.50 -23.47
N VAL A 5 14.15 -3.54 -22.65
CA VAL A 5 14.16 -2.13 -23.06
C VAL A 5 15.52 -1.77 -23.59
N ARG A 6 15.56 -1.20 -24.79
CA ARG A 6 16.77 -0.62 -25.33
C ARG A 6 16.96 0.77 -24.74
N ALA A 7 18.17 1.05 -24.26
CA ALA A 7 18.50 2.35 -23.64
C ALA A 7 18.13 3.57 -24.51
N GLY A 8 18.12 3.42 -25.86
CA GLY A 8 17.74 4.47 -26.80
C GLY A 8 16.23 4.81 -26.86
N GLU A 9 15.38 4.03 -26.21
CA GLU A 9 13.91 4.24 -26.17
C GLU A 9 13.48 5.11 -24.99
N LEU A 10 14.40 5.38 -24.05
CA LEU A 10 14.12 6.21 -22.86
C LEU A 10 14.38 7.70 -23.16
N PRO A 11 13.65 8.61 -22.49
CA PRO A 11 13.97 10.04 -22.55
C PRO A 11 15.44 10.27 -22.18
N PRO A 12 16.18 11.12 -22.94
CA PRO A 12 17.65 11.25 -22.78
C PRO A 12 18.10 11.55 -21.36
N GLY A 13 17.36 12.37 -20.60
CA GLY A 13 17.68 12.69 -19.21
C GLY A 13 17.48 11.54 -18.21
N LEU A 14 16.73 10.49 -18.60
CA LEU A 14 16.43 9.34 -17.73
C LEU A 14 17.29 8.11 -18.03
N GLN A 15 18.00 8.09 -19.14
CA GLN A 15 18.89 6.98 -19.50
C GLN A 15 20.01 6.75 -18.45
N PRO A 16 20.75 7.78 -17.99
CA PRO A 16 21.78 7.59 -16.95
C PRO A 16 21.18 7.12 -15.61
N ARG A 17 19.97 7.61 -15.30
CA ARG A 17 19.26 7.22 -14.07
C ARG A 17 18.86 5.75 -14.12
N TRP A 18 18.26 5.32 -15.24
CA TRP A 18 17.92 3.92 -15.44
C TRP A 18 19.16 3.03 -15.37
N GLN A 19 20.25 3.43 -16.04
CA GLN A 19 21.51 2.68 -16.01
C GLN A 19 22.05 2.55 -14.57
N ALA A 20 22.04 3.64 -13.79
CA ALA A 20 22.46 3.60 -12.39
C ALA A 20 21.62 2.60 -11.55
N LEU A 21 20.33 2.51 -11.79
CA LEU A 21 19.45 1.54 -11.11
C LEU A 21 19.79 0.10 -11.52
N LEU A 22 20.07 -0.14 -12.80
CA LEU A 22 20.54 -1.45 -13.27
C LEU A 22 21.89 -1.84 -12.64
N ASP A 23 22.82 -0.90 -12.59
CA ASP A 23 24.15 -1.14 -12.02
C ASP A 23 24.05 -1.42 -10.52
N ARG A 24 23.19 -0.70 -9.81
CA ARG A 24 22.90 -0.98 -8.38
C ARG A 24 22.35 -2.38 -8.18
N CYS A 25 21.44 -2.85 -9.03
CA CYS A 25 20.95 -4.23 -8.98
C CYS A 25 22.06 -5.26 -9.25
N ARG A 26 22.99 -4.97 -10.19
CA ARG A 26 24.15 -5.85 -10.47
C ARG A 26 25.11 -5.95 -9.29
N GLU A 27 25.39 -4.83 -8.62
CA GLU A 27 26.23 -4.78 -7.41
C GLU A 27 25.67 -5.66 -6.29
N LEU A 28 24.36 -5.71 -6.14
CA LEU A 28 23.67 -6.53 -5.14
C LEU A 28 23.73 -8.04 -5.44
N GLY A 29 24.02 -8.39 -6.68
CA GLY A 29 24.29 -9.78 -7.11
C GLY A 29 23.02 -10.61 -7.28
N SER A 30 22.30 -10.93 -6.20
CA SER A 30 21.01 -11.65 -6.24
C SER A 30 20.06 -11.09 -5.21
N VAL A 31 18.77 -10.92 -5.58
CA VAL A 31 17.84 -10.18 -4.73
C VAL A 31 16.45 -10.81 -4.65
N VAL A 32 15.83 -10.69 -3.48
CA VAL A 32 14.37 -10.77 -3.31
C VAL A 32 13.83 -9.34 -3.34
N VAL A 33 12.87 -9.07 -4.22
CA VAL A 33 12.22 -7.76 -4.33
C VAL A 33 10.88 -7.82 -3.61
N ALA A 34 10.71 -6.99 -2.56
CA ALA A 34 9.41 -6.80 -1.91
C ALA A 34 8.46 -6.06 -2.87
N PHE A 35 7.59 -6.79 -3.53
CA PHE A 35 6.75 -6.30 -4.61
C PHE A 35 5.30 -6.10 -4.16
N SER A 36 4.87 -4.83 -4.07
CA SER A 36 3.51 -4.47 -3.66
C SER A 36 2.51 -4.35 -4.82
N GLY A 37 2.94 -4.58 -6.08
CA GLY A 37 2.12 -4.32 -7.26
C GLY A 37 1.96 -2.82 -7.61
N GLY A 38 2.63 -1.92 -6.89
CA GLY A 38 2.67 -0.49 -7.19
C GLY A 38 3.78 -0.10 -8.16
N VAL A 39 3.77 1.17 -8.61
CA VAL A 39 4.70 1.66 -9.66
C VAL A 39 6.17 1.61 -9.21
N ASP A 40 6.46 1.97 -7.95
CA ASP A 40 7.84 2.03 -7.44
C ASP A 40 8.48 0.64 -7.40
N SER A 41 7.82 -0.30 -6.73
CA SER A 41 8.28 -1.68 -6.65
C SER A 41 8.22 -2.39 -8.01
N GLY A 42 7.28 -2.02 -8.89
CA GLY A 42 7.21 -2.50 -10.26
C GLY A 42 8.39 -2.06 -11.12
N LEU A 43 8.79 -0.78 -11.01
CA LEU A 43 10.00 -0.27 -11.66
C LEU A 43 11.25 -1.00 -11.15
N LEU A 44 11.32 -1.22 -9.84
CA LEU A 44 12.44 -1.93 -9.22
C LEU A 44 12.51 -3.40 -9.68
N CYS A 45 11.36 -4.10 -9.78
CA CYS A 45 11.31 -5.46 -10.34
C CYS A 45 11.79 -5.49 -11.80
N ALA A 46 11.35 -4.56 -12.63
CA ALA A 46 11.76 -4.46 -14.02
C ALA A 46 13.27 -4.21 -14.15
N ALA A 47 13.83 -3.33 -13.30
CA ALA A 47 15.26 -3.06 -13.25
C ALA A 47 16.07 -4.29 -12.82
N ALA A 48 15.67 -4.94 -11.73
CA ALA A 48 16.33 -6.14 -11.24
C ALA A 48 16.30 -7.26 -12.29
N TRP A 49 15.13 -7.48 -12.92
CA TRP A 49 14.98 -8.47 -13.98
C TRP A 49 15.92 -8.21 -15.18
N GLN A 50 15.93 -6.97 -15.67
CA GLN A 50 16.82 -6.59 -16.78
C GLN A 50 18.30 -6.68 -16.40
N ALA A 51 18.66 -6.38 -15.14
CA ALA A 51 20.04 -6.31 -14.70
C ALA A 51 20.65 -7.68 -14.40
N ILE A 52 19.90 -8.57 -13.74
CA ILE A 52 20.42 -9.82 -13.15
C ILE A 52 19.60 -11.07 -13.48
N GLY A 53 18.50 -10.97 -14.24
CA GLY A 53 17.72 -12.11 -14.72
C GLY A 53 17.26 -13.03 -13.59
N ASP A 54 17.47 -14.33 -13.74
CA ASP A 54 17.04 -15.37 -12.78
C ASP A 54 17.63 -15.24 -11.37
N ARG A 55 18.54 -14.31 -11.15
CA ARG A 55 19.07 -13.99 -9.82
C ARG A 55 18.19 -13.02 -9.04
N MET A 56 16.97 -12.73 -9.51
CA MET A 56 15.96 -11.98 -8.77
C MET A 56 14.70 -12.82 -8.58
N LEU A 57 14.01 -12.59 -7.47
CA LEU A 57 12.68 -13.12 -7.19
C LEU A 57 11.80 -11.98 -6.66
N ALA A 58 10.74 -11.66 -7.37
CA ALA A 58 9.71 -10.77 -6.83
C ALA A 58 8.82 -11.55 -5.85
N VAL A 59 8.56 -10.97 -4.69
CA VAL A 59 7.66 -11.56 -3.70
C VAL A 59 6.57 -10.56 -3.35
N THR A 60 5.31 -10.91 -3.65
CA THR A 60 4.14 -10.17 -3.21
C THR A 60 3.47 -10.88 -2.05
N VAL A 61 3.03 -10.11 -1.07
CA VAL A 61 2.31 -10.65 0.09
C VAL A 61 0.83 -10.67 -0.22
N ARG A 62 0.18 -11.80 0.06
CA ARG A 62 -1.28 -11.91 0.09
C ARG A 62 -1.73 -11.97 1.53
N SER A 63 -2.50 -11.01 1.96
CA SER A 63 -3.01 -10.88 3.31
C SER A 63 -4.39 -10.19 3.28
N PRO A 64 -5.19 -10.29 4.35
CA PRO A 64 -6.45 -9.56 4.45
C PRO A 64 -6.33 -8.04 4.36
N LEU A 65 -5.12 -7.48 4.40
CA LEU A 65 -4.86 -6.04 4.34
C LEU A 65 -4.81 -5.48 2.92
N GLU A 66 -4.54 -6.33 1.93
CA GLU A 66 -4.48 -5.99 0.52
C GLU A 66 -5.84 -6.22 -0.13
N SER A 67 -6.14 -5.44 -1.18
CA SER A 67 -7.26 -5.75 -2.05
C SER A 67 -6.94 -6.95 -2.96
N GLU A 68 -7.95 -7.71 -3.35
CA GLU A 68 -7.77 -8.80 -4.33
C GLU A 68 -7.12 -8.30 -5.63
N GLY A 69 -7.40 -7.06 -6.03
CA GLY A 69 -6.81 -6.42 -7.20
C GLY A 69 -5.31 -6.15 -7.08
N ASP A 70 -4.74 -6.09 -5.89
CA ASP A 70 -3.30 -5.84 -5.70
C ASP A 70 -2.46 -7.05 -6.13
N VAL A 71 -2.83 -8.25 -5.69
CA VAL A 71 -2.15 -9.50 -6.07
C VAL A 71 -2.34 -9.78 -7.57
N ALA A 72 -3.55 -9.59 -8.10
CA ALA A 72 -3.83 -9.76 -9.53
C ALA A 72 -2.99 -8.80 -10.39
N SER A 73 -2.87 -7.54 -9.99
CA SER A 73 -2.02 -6.55 -10.65
C SER A 73 -0.54 -6.93 -10.63
N ALA A 74 -0.05 -7.43 -9.49
CA ALA A 74 1.32 -7.93 -9.37
C ALA A 74 1.58 -9.10 -10.31
N GLN A 75 0.67 -10.07 -10.38
CA GLN A 75 0.76 -11.21 -11.28
C GLN A 75 0.71 -10.79 -12.75
N ALA A 76 -0.17 -9.86 -13.11
CA ALA A 76 -0.27 -9.35 -14.47
C ALA A 76 1.02 -8.65 -14.93
N LEU A 77 1.62 -7.82 -14.08
CA LEU A 77 2.88 -7.15 -14.40
C LEU A 77 4.03 -8.16 -14.51
N ALA A 78 4.12 -9.12 -13.59
CA ALA A 78 5.14 -10.15 -13.62
C ALA A 78 5.07 -10.97 -14.92
N ALA A 79 3.86 -11.37 -15.33
CA ALA A 79 3.64 -12.09 -16.58
C ALA A 79 3.99 -11.24 -17.82
N ALA A 80 3.65 -9.95 -17.83
CA ALA A 80 3.93 -9.06 -18.95
C ALA A 80 5.42 -8.78 -19.13
N VAL A 81 6.17 -8.61 -18.03
CA VAL A 81 7.62 -8.35 -18.04
C VAL A 81 8.43 -9.65 -18.11
N GLY A 82 7.90 -10.75 -17.55
CA GLY A 82 8.52 -12.08 -17.58
C GLY A 82 9.41 -12.38 -16.37
N PHE A 83 9.33 -11.62 -15.27
CA PHE A 83 10.12 -11.90 -14.07
C PHE A 83 9.44 -12.94 -13.16
N PRO A 84 10.22 -13.74 -12.41
CA PRO A 84 9.67 -14.72 -11.47
C PRO A 84 8.96 -14.01 -10.32
N LEU A 85 7.73 -14.47 -10.02
CA LEU A 85 6.91 -13.94 -8.93
C LEU A 85 6.47 -15.07 -7.99
N ARG A 86 6.61 -14.83 -6.70
CA ARG A 86 6.03 -15.65 -5.65
C ARG A 86 4.98 -14.88 -4.88
N VAL A 87 3.85 -15.51 -4.62
CA VAL A 87 2.84 -15.00 -3.68
C VAL A 87 3.10 -15.67 -2.33
N LEU A 88 3.34 -14.84 -1.31
CA LEU A 88 3.54 -15.29 0.07
C LEU A 88 2.25 -15.02 0.86
N ASP A 89 1.60 -16.06 1.33
CA ASP A 89 0.47 -15.93 2.24
C ASP A 89 0.96 -15.49 3.62
N PHE A 90 0.37 -14.42 4.15
CA PHE A 90 0.79 -13.83 5.41
C PHE A 90 -0.43 -13.42 6.24
N ASP A 91 -0.46 -13.85 7.49
CA ASP A 91 -1.53 -13.51 8.43
C ASP A 91 -1.09 -12.40 9.39
N ASP A 92 -1.28 -11.14 8.98
CA ASP A 92 -1.01 -9.98 9.85
C ASP A 92 -1.91 -9.97 11.11
N LEU A 93 -3.10 -10.58 11.03
CA LEU A 93 -4.05 -10.61 12.15
C LEU A 93 -3.64 -11.59 13.25
N ALA A 94 -2.72 -12.51 12.99
CA ALA A 94 -2.13 -13.35 14.01
C ALA A 94 -1.21 -12.57 14.98
N ASN A 95 -0.82 -11.33 14.62
CA ASN A 95 0.02 -10.48 15.47
C ASN A 95 -0.85 -9.54 16.33
N PRO A 96 -0.92 -9.73 17.67
CA PRO A 96 -1.71 -8.88 18.57
C PRO A 96 -1.28 -7.40 18.56
N GLU A 97 0.03 -7.11 18.40
CA GLU A 97 0.53 -5.74 18.33
C GLU A 97 0.02 -5.02 17.08
N PHE A 98 -0.08 -5.73 15.96
CA PHE A 98 -0.69 -5.19 14.75
C PHE A 98 -2.20 -4.96 14.95
N VAL A 99 -2.91 -5.95 15.52
CA VAL A 99 -4.36 -5.89 15.78
C VAL A 99 -4.72 -4.72 16.67
N ALA A 100 -3.88 -4.38 17.66
CA ALA A 100 -4.08 -3.25 18.57
C ALA A 100 -4.15 -1.88 17.85
N ASN A 101 -3.69 -1.80 16.60
CA ASN A 101 -3.83 -0.64 15.73
C ASN A 101 -3.31 0.67 16.34
N THR A 102 -2.15 0.63 16.96
CA THR A 102 -1.45 1.80 17.47
C THR A 102 -0.86 2.63 16.32
N PRO A 103 -0.38 3.86 16.55
CA PRO A 103 0.38 4.63 15.56
C PRO A 103 1.59 3.87 14.99
N GLU A 104 2.15 2.92 15.74
CA GLU A 104 3.26 2.05 15.33
C GLU A 104 2.83 0.85 14.45
N ARG A 105 1.52 0.69 14.16
CA ARG A 105 1.00 -0.43 13.36
C ARG A 105 1.80 -0.70 12.09
N CYS A 106 2.16 0.37 11.33
CA CYS A 106 2.89 0.22 10.09
C CYS A 106 4.33 -0.28 10.30
N TYR A 107 4.96 0.08 11.42
CA TYR A 107 6.25 -0.46 11.82
C TYR A 107 6.14 -1.96 12.14
N VAL A 108 5.19 -2.34 12.98
CA VAL A 108 4.94 -3.74 13.38
C VAL A 108 4.69 -4.63 12.16
N CYS A 109 3.79 -4.20 11.26
CA CYS A 109 3.48 -4.92 10.03
C CYS A 109 4.72 -5.08 9.13
N LYS A 110 5.42 -3.99 8.83
CA LYS A 110 6.61 -4.06 7.97
C LYS A 110 7.72 -4.91 8.59
N LEU A 111 7.96 -4.79 9.89
CA LEU A 111 8.99 -5.58 10.57
C LEU A 111 8.75 -7.08 10.41
N ALA A 112 7.51 -7.54 10.64
CA ALA A 112 7.13 -8.94 10.50
C ALA A 112 7.28 -9.43 9.06
N ARG A 113 6.76 -8.67 8.09
CA ARG A 113 6.83 -9.02 6.66
C ARG A 113 8.26 -9.03 6.12
N PHE A 114 9.08 -8.04 6.49
CA PHE A 114 10.48 -8.00 6.03
C PHE A 114 11.36 -9.07 6.69
N ARG A 115 11.06 -9.49 7.92
CA ARG A 115 11.69 -10.68 8.52
C ARG A 115 11.37 -11.93 7.72
N ALA A 116 10.11 -12.16 7.37
CA ALA A 116 9.72 -13.30 6.54
C ALA A 116 10.39 -13.28 5.15
N LEU A 117 10.52 -12.11 4.53
CA LEU A 117 11.24 -11.97 3.25
C LEU A 117 12.74 -12.25 3.40
N ARG A 118 13.36 -11.86 4.50
CA ARG A 118 14.77 -12.18 4.79
C ARG A 118 14.99 -13.66 5.03
N ASP A 119 14.10 -14.29 5.78
CA ASP A 119 14.17 -15.73 6.04
C ASP A 119 14.05 -16.50 4.73
N LEU A 120 13.12 -16.10 3.85
CA LEU A 120 12.99 -16.65 2.50
C LEU A 120 14.26 -16.42 1.68
N ALA A 121 14.80 -15.20 1.66
CA ALA A 121 16.02 -14.89 0.92
C ALA A 121 17.21 -15.72 1.41
N GLY A 122 17.38 -15.87 2.72
CA GLY A 122 18.44 -16.69 3.32
C GLY A 122 18.28 -18.18 2.98
N ALA A 123 17.07 -18.70 3.04
CA ALA A 123 16.80 -20.11 2.75
C ALA A 123 17.05 -20.47 1.27
N GLU A 124 16.87 -19.52 0.36
CA GLU A 124 17.06 -19.73 -1.09
C GLU A 124 18.36 -19.15 -1.64
N GLY A 125 19.25 -18.63 -0.78
CA GLY A 125 20.58 -18.18 -1.17
C GLY A 125 20.60 -16.84 -1.89
N PHE A 126 19.58 -16.00 -1.75
CA PHE A 126 19.62 -14.61 -2.23
C PHE A 126 20.45 -13.73 -1.31
N ALA A 127 21.24 -12.83 -1.89
CA ALA A 127 22.18 -11.98 -1.15
C ALA A 127 21.49 -10.85 -0.38
N ALA A 128 20.38 -10.31 -0.88
CA ALA A 128 19.71 -9.17 -0.29
C ALA A 128 18.19 -9.19 -0.50
N VAL A 129 17.48 -8.47 0.38
CA VAL A 129 16.08 -8.06 0.18
C VAL A 129 16.08 -6.59 -0.21
N ILE A 130 15.39 -6.23 -1.29
CA ILE A 130 15.23 -4.84 -1.74
C ILE A 130 13.76 -4.42 -1.78
N GLU A 131 13.49 -3.12 -1.63
CA GLU A 131 12.14 -2.58 -1.58
C GLU A 131 12.02 -1.23 -2.30
N GLY A 132 10.80 -0.84 -2.64
CA GLY A 132 10.51 0.26 -3.54
C GLY A 132 10.23 1.62 -2.88
N SER A 133 10.70 1.90 -1.66
CA SER A 133 10.65 3.28 -1.13
C SER A 133 11.47 4.21 -2.00
N ASN A 134 11.01 5.45 -2.16
CA ASN A 134 11.62 6.47 -3.00
C ASN A 134 11.97 7.74 -2.18
N ARG A 135 12.60 8.73 -2.81
CA ARG A 135 13.04 9.95 -2.15
C ARG A 135 11.91 10.71 -1.48
N ASP A 136 10.74 10.79 -2.13
CA ASP A 136 9.60 11.58 -1.63
C ASP A 136 8.97 10.94 -0.36
N ASP A 137 9.26 9.66 -0.10
CA ASP A 137 8.88 8.97 1.14
C ASP A 137 9.74 9.40 2.35
N LEU A 138 10.83 10.16 2.14
CA LEU A 138 11.72 10.62 3.22
C LEU A 138 11.07 11.74 4.05
N ASP A 139 10.23 12.56 3.44
CA ASP A 139 9.62 13.75 4.04
C ASP A 139 8.33 13.42 4.79
N ASP A 140 7.83 12.16 4.71
CA ASP A 140 6.59 11.74 5.34
C ASP A 140 6.84 10.96 6.64
N TYR A 141 5.95 11.12 7.64
CA TYR A 141 5.98 10.30 8.85
C TYR A 141 5.62 8.85 8.51
N ARG A 142 6.64 8.03 8.32
CA ARG A 142 6.48 6.61 7.99
C ARG A 142 7.23 5.71 8.96
N PRO A 143 6.62 5.33 10.09
CA PRO A 143 7.25 4.43 11.07
C PRO A 143 7.75 3.11 10.45
N GLY A 144 7.12 2.65 9.35
CA GLY A 144 7.56 1.46 8.63
C GLY A 144 8.97 1.55 8.01
N ARG A 145 9.56 2.75 7.83
CA ARG A 145 10.95 2.87 7.35
C ARG A 145 11.97 2.37 8.37
N ARG A 146 11.69 2.59 9.68
CA ARG A 146 12.51 2.05 10.75
C ARG A 146 12.61 0.52 10.65
N ALA A 147 11.48 -0.15 10.37
CA ALA A 147 11.45 -1.60 10.19
C ALA A 147 12.29 -2.07 8.99
N VAL A 148 12.27 -1.33 7.86
CA VAL A 148 13.12 -1.63 6.69
C VAL A 148 14.59 -1.56 7.08
N ALA A 149 15.02 -0.47 7.74
CA ALA A 149 16.40 -0.29 8.18
C ALA A 149 16.84 -1.38 9.18
N GLU A 150 16.02 -1.70 10.18
CA GLU A 150 16.31 -2.72 11.19
C GLU A 150 16.43 -4.13 10.61
N THR A 151 15.70 -4.43 9.54
CA THR A 151 15.80 -5.72 8.87
C THR A 151 16.94 -5.80 7.88
N GLY A 152 17.65 -4.70 7.62
CA GLY A 152 18.73 -4.63 6.64
C GLY A 152 18.25 -4.75 5.19
N ALA A 153 16.97 -4.52 4.92
CA ALA A 153 16.48 -4.39 3.56
C ALA A 153 17.00 -3.08 2.92
N ILE A 154 17.25 -3.11 1.63
CA ILE A 154 17.87 -2.01 0.88
C ILE A 154 16.79 -1.30 0.06
N SER A 155 16.89 0.03 -0.05
CA SER A 155 15.97 0.88 -0.82
C SER A 155 16.71 1.54 -2.01
N PRO A 156 16.97 0.83 -3.12
CA PRO A 156 17.79 1.34 -4.22
C PRO A 156 17.27 2.65 -4.82
N LEU A 157 15.95 2.87 -4.83
CA LEU A 157 15.37 4.11 -5.34
C LEU A 157 15.67 5.30 -4.42
N VAL A 158 15.69 5.08 -3.08
CA VAL A 158 16.12 6.09 -2.10
C VAL A 158 17.61 6.37 -2.26
N ASP A 159 18.45 5.32 -2.27
CA ASP A 159 19.92 5.43 -2.39
C ASP A 159 20.32 6.27 -3.60
N LEU A 160 19.61 6.09 -4.70
CA LEU A 160 19.84 6.81 -5.95
C LEU A 160 19.03 8.12 -6.06
N GLY A 161 18.22 8.48 -5.06
CA GLY A 161 17.46 9.73 -5.02
C GLY A 161 16.34 9.84 -6.05
N PHE A 162 15.70 8.72 -6.44
CA PHE A 162 14.54 8.72 -7.33
C PHE A 162 13.32 9.35 -6.67
N GLY A 163 12.70 10.33 -7.35
CA GLY A 163 11.41 10.89 -6.97
C GLY A 163 10.24 10.26 -7.74
N LYS A 164 9.02 10.44 -7.22
CA LYS A 164 7.80 9.85 -7.81
C LYS A 164 7.54 10.25 -9.27
N PRO A 165 7.71 11.53 -9.67
CA PRO A 165 7.53 11.93 -11.07
C PRO A 165 8.48 11.20 -12.03
N GLU A 166 9.74 11.04 -11.62
CA GLU A 166 10.77 10.35 -12.37
C GLU A 166 10.46 8.85 -12.52
N ILE A 167 10.06 8.21 -11.43
CA ILE A 167 9.64 6.80 -11.41
C ILE A 167 8.47 6.57 -12.37
N ARG A 168 7.43 7.41 -12.32
CA ARG A 168 6.27 7.31 -13.22
C ARG A 168 6.66 7.52 -14.69
N THR A 169 7.53 8.49 -14.98
CA THR A 169 8.01 8.75 -16.35
C THR A 169 8.79 7.56 -16.89
N LEU A 170 9.69 6.98 -16.09
CA LEU A 170 10.41 5.76 -16.46
C LEU A 170 9.45 4.59 -16.66
N ALA A 171 8.57 4.32 -15.70
CA ALA A 171 7.61 3.22 -15.78
C ALA A 171 6.73 3.32 -17.04
N ARG A 172 6.29 4.54 -17.40
CA ARG A 172 5.53 4.80 -18.63
C ARG A 172 6.35 4.53 -19.88
N ALA A 173 7.59 5.05 -19.94
CA ALA A 173 8.49 4.85 -21.07
C ALA A 173 8.86 3.37 -21.26
N LEU A 174 8.92 2.61 -20.16
CA LEU A 174 9.16 1.17 -20.16
C LEU A 174 7.92 0.34 -20.48
N GLY A 175 6.75 0.97 -20.64
CA GLY A 175 5.48 0.27 -20.91
C GLY A 175 4.95 -0.53 -19.73
N LEU A 176 5.34 -0.20 -18.50
CA LEU A 176 4.82 -0.88 -17.31
C LEU A 176 3.37 -0.45 -17.06
N SER A 177 2.44 -1.40 -17.03
CA SER A 177 0.99 -1.14 -16.88
C SER A 177 0.60 -0.42 -15.58
N VAL A 178 1.50 -0.37 -14.61
CA VAL A 178 1.28 0.27 -13.29
C VAL A 178 1.74 1.73 -13.21
N TRP A 179 2.18 2.34 -14.33
CA TRP A 179 2.79 3.67 -14.35
C TRP A 179 1.90 4.79 -13.81
N ASP A 180 0.58 4.71 -14.03
CA ASP A 180 -0.42 5.70 -13.59
C ASP A 180 -1.24 5.23 -12.38
N ARG A 181 -0.95 4.03 -11.87
CA ARG A 181 -1.69 3.46 -10.74
C ARG A 181 -1.63 4.39 -9.53
N PRO A 182 -2.78 4.76 -8.95
CA PRO A 182 -2.81 5.55 -7.73
C PRO A 182 -2.23 4.78 -6.55
N SER A 183 -1.72 5.52 -5.55
CA SER A 183 -1.30 4.91 -4.29
C SER A 183 -2.49 4.27 -3.58
N ALA A 184 -2.36 3.00 -3.23
CA ALA A 184 -3.38 2.24 -2.52
C ALA A 184 -2.86 1.86 -1.12
N PRO A 185 -3.09 2.69 -0.09
CA PRO A 185 -2.75 2.33 1.28
C PRO A 185 -3.56 1.10 1.73
N CYS A 186 -2.95 0.23 2.56
CA CYS A 186 -3.58 -1.00 3.04
C CYS A 186 -4.93 -0.73 3.74
N LEU A 187 -5.84 -1.69 3.71
CA LEU A 187 -7.19 -1.56 4.27
C LEU A 187 -7.21 -1.24 5.77
N ALA A 188 -6.17 -1.63 6.53
CA ALA A 188 -6.06 -1.29 7.94
C ALA A 188 -6.02 0.23 8.21
N THR A 189 -5.64 1.05 7.22
CA THR A 189 -5.69 2.52 7.34
C THR A 189 -7.10 3.09 7.46
N ARG A 190 -8.13 2.27 7.26
CA ARG A 190 -9.54 2.66 7.40
C ARG A 190 -10.04 2.56 8.83
N PHE A 191 -9.28 1.94 9.73
CA PHE A 191 -9.60 1.88 11.14
C PHE A 191 -8.99 3.07 11.88
N PRO A 192 -9.76 3.79 12.72
CA PRO A 192 -9.20 4.79 13.63
C PRO A 192 -8.14 4.18 14.53
N TYR A 193 -7.07 4.91 14.83
CA TYR A 193 -6.06 4.44 15.78
C TYR A 193 -6.70 4.06 17.12
N GLY A 194 -6.23 2.97 17.72
CA GLY A 194 -6.78 2.37 18.93
C GLY A 194 -8.02 1.51 18.75
N SER A 195 -8.65 1.53 17.55
CA SER A 195 -9.71 0.58 17.22
C SER A 195 -9.09 -0.70 16.66
N PRO A 196 -9.37 -1.89 17.23
CA PRO A 196 -8.76 -3.13 16.78
C PRO A 196 -9.05 -3.43 15.31
N VAL A 197 -8.02 -3.85 14.57
CA VAL A 197 -8.19 -4.33 13.18
C VAL A 197 -8.74 -5.74 13.22
N THR A 198 -9.88 -5.98 12.58
CA THR A 198 -10.52 -7.30 12.54
C THR A 198 -10.71 -7.78 11.12
N GLY A 199 -10.65 -9.11 10.90
CA GLY A 199 -10.90 -9.69 9.59
C GLY A 199 -12.31 -9.42 9.06
N ALA A 200 -13.32 -9.36 9.94
CA ALA A 200 -14.68 -8.99 9.56
C ALA A 200 -14.74 -7.54 9.07
N GLY A 201 -14.15 -6.60 9.82
CA GLY A 201 -14.12 -5.19 9.45
C GLY A 201 -13.32 -4.94 8.17
N LEU A 202 -12.22 -5.65 7.94
CA LEU A 202 -11.46 -5.56 6.67
C LEU A 202 -12.31 -5.99 5.48
N ARG A 203 -13.08 -7.08 5.59
CA ARG A 203 -14.01 -7.50 4.55
C ARG A 203 -15.12 -6.47 4.32
N GLN A 204 -15.73 -5.95 5.38
CA GLN A 204 -16.75 -4.90 5.29
C GLN A 204 -16.23 -3.65 4.55
N ILE A 205 -14.99 -3.24 4.82
CA ILE A 205 -14.33 -2.13 4.14
C ILE A 205 -14.12 -2.47 2.66
N ALA A 206 -13.52 -3.61 2.35
CA ALA A 206 -13.21 -4.02 0.98
C ALA A 206 -14.48 -4.11 0.13
N ASP A 207 -15.52 -4.76 0.65
CA ASP A 207 -16.80 -4.92 -0.03
C ASP A 207 -17.52 -3.56 -0.21
N GLY A 208 -17.44 -2.69 0.80
CA GLY A 208 -18.01 -1.35 0.73
C GLY A 208 -17.30 -0.45 -0.29
N GLU A 209 -15.96 -0.46 -0.30
CA GLU A 209 -15.17 0.30 -1.29
C GLU A 209 -15.44 -0.24 -2.70
N ARG A 210 -15.48 -1.58 -2.90
CA ARG A 210 -15.82 -2.20 -4.18
C ARG A 210 -17.21 -1.78 -4.67
N TYR A 211 -18.24 -1.89 -3.82
CA TYR A 211 -19.59 -1.49 -4.15
C TYR A 211 -19.67 -0.03 -4.64
N LEU A 212 -18.98 0.89 -3.97
CA LEU A 212 -18.97 2.30 -4.37
C LEU A 212 -18.18 2.51 -5.68
N HIS A 213 -17.11 1.75 -5.92
CA HIS A 213 -16.41 1.76 -7.21
C HIS A 213 -17.31 1.24 -8.33
N ASP A 214 -18.11 0.20 -8.10
CA ASP A 214 -19.07 -0.34 -9.08
C ASP A 214 -20.18 0.68 -9.41
N LEU A 215 -20.52 1.57 -8.46
CA LEU A 215 -21.37 2.73 -8.72
C LEU A 215 -20.65 3.86 -9.48
N GLY A 216 -19.35 3.72 -9.79
CA GLY A 216 -18.57 4.67 -10.57
C GLY A 216 -17.92 5.79 -9.76
N PHE A 217 -17.79 5.67 -8.44
CA PHE A 217 -16.98 6.60 -7.64
C PHE A 217 -15.50 6.27 -7.81
N ALA A 218 -14.70 7.22 -8.30
CA ALA A 218 -13.28 6.99 -8.58
C ALA A 218 -12.43 6.97 -7.31
N PHE A 219 -12.69 7.88 -6.38
CA PHE A 219 -11.98 8.02 -5.10
C PHE A 219 -12.90 7.69 -3.94
N VAL A 220 -12.63 6.56 -3.29
CA VAL A 220 -13.47 6.06 -2.20
C VAL A 220 -12.61 5.65 -1.02
N ARG A 221 -13.08 5.96 0.20
CA ARG A 221 -12.61 5.34 1.44
C ARG A 221 -13.79 5.07 2.35
N VAL A 222 -13.85 3.85 2.85
CA VAL A 222 -14.84 3.43 3.86
C VAL A 222 -14.13 3.33 5.20
N ARG A 223 -14.31 4.34 6.08
CA ARG A 223 -13.73 4.35 7.42
C ARG A 223 -14.61 3.55 8.38
N HIS A 224 -14.00 2.60 9.07
CA HIS A 224 -14.70 1.67 9.95
C HIS A 224 -14.74 2.19 11.39
N HIS A 225 -15.87 2.74 11.81
CA HIS A 225 -16.11 3.20 13.18
C HIS A 225 -17.04 2.24 13.93
N GLY A 226 -16.63 0.96 14.05
CA GLY A 226 -17.44 -0.08 14.69
C GLY A 226 -18.71 -0.35 13.87
N GLN A 227 -19.88 0.06 14.37
CA GLN A 227 -21.15 -0.13 13.70
C GLN A 227 -21.43 0.89 12.59
N MET A 228 -20.58 1.89 12.41
CA MET A 228 -20.78 2.96 11.43
C MET A 228 -19.68 2.94 10.36
N ALA A 229 -20.10 2.96 9.10
CA ALA A 229 -19.26 3.28 7.97
C ALA A 229 -19.28 4.79 7.72
N ARG A 230 -18.11 5.48 7.78
CA ARG A 230 -17.96 6.83 7.30
C ARG A 230 -17.37 6.78 5.89
N ILE A 231 -18.15 7.22 4.92
CA ILE A 231 -17.82 7.16 3.50
C ILE A 231 -17.19 8.48 3.07
N GLU A 232 -15.98 8.42 2.53
CA GLU A 232 -15.29 9.54 1.91
C GLU A 232 -15.25 9.29 0.39
N VAL A 233 -15.78 10.24 -0.39
CA VAL A 233 -15.68 10.33 -1.86
C VAL A 233 -15.00 11.63 -2.24
N ALA A 234 -14.72 11.86 -3.53
CA ALA A 234 -14.22 13.16 -3.97
C ALA A 234 -15.20 14.28 -3.54
N PRO A 235 -14.70 15.46 -3.14
CA PRO A 235 -15.57 16.53 -2.60
C PRO A 235 -16.71 16.93 -3.55
N ASP A 236 -16.50 16.91 -4.85
CA ASP A 236 -17.48 17.20 -5.90
C ASP A 236 -18.47 16.06 -6.14
N GLU A 237 -18.25 14.88 -5.57
CA GLU A 237 -19.14 13.71 -5.66
C GLU A 237 -20.06 13.53 -4.43
N ILE A 238 -19.93 14.37 -3.39
CA ILE A 238 -20.74 14.25 -2.16
C ILE A 238 -22.24 14.37 -2.43
N GLU A 239 -22.67 15.30 -3.28
CA GLU A 239 -24.07 15.45 -3.66
C GLU A 239 -24.61 14.21 -4.37
N ARG A 240 -23.80 13.62 -5.26
CA ARG A 240 -24.14 12.36 -5.94
C ARG A 240 -24.28 11.21 -4.95
N LEU A 241 -23.37 11.10 -3.98
CA LEU A 241 -23.48 10.10 -2.91
C LEU A 241 -24.77 10.29 -2.09
N ALA A 242 -25.11 11.54 -1.75
CA ALA A 242 -26.33 11.86 -1.02
C ALA A 242 -27.62 11.55 -1.84
N ALA A 243 -27.58 11.72 -3.16
CA ALA A 243 -28.69 11.33 -4.03
C ALA A 243 -28.95 9.82 -4.01
N LEU A 244 -27.88 9.00 -3.88
CA LEU A 244 -27.94 7.54 -3.80
C LEU A 244 -28.16 7.02 -2.36
N ARG A 245 -28.51 7.86 -1.39
CA ARG A 245 -28.54 7.54 0.05
C ARG A 245 -29.34 6.28 0.41
N VAL A 246 -30.47 6.03 -0.25
CA VAL A 246 -31.33 4.89 0.07
C VAL A 246 -30.65 3.58 -0.33
N GLU A 247 -30.09 3.54 -1.54
CA GLU A 247 -29.40 2.39 -2.09
C GLU A 247 -28.11 2.10 -1.31
N VAL A 248 -27.27 3.11 -1.09
CA VAL A 248 -26.02 2.99 -0.33
C VAL A 248 -26.29 2.55 1.11
N ALA A 249 -27.28 3.14 1.80
CA ALA A 249 -27.62 2.74 3.16
C ALA A 249 -28.10 1.29 3.23
N ALA A 250 -28.87 0.82 2.25
CA ALA A 250 -29.32 -0.58 2.19
C ALA A 250 -28.14 -1.53 1.95
N ALA A 251 -27.26 -1.22 1.01
CA ALA A 251 -26.07 -2.01 0.73
C ALA A 251 -25.15 -2.10 1.95
N PHE A 252 -24.85 -1.00 2.63
CA PHE A 252 -23.99 -1.00 3.80
C PHE A 252 -24.60 -1.74 5.00
N ARG A 253 -25.94 -1.74 5.14
CA ARG A 253 -26.59 -2.62 6.12
C ARG A 253 -26.40 -4.10 5.79
N SER A 254 -26.47 -4.49 4.53
CA SER A 254 -26.22 -5.88 4.12
C SER A 254 -24.78 -6.31 4.37
N LEU A 255 -23.82 -5.36 4.38
CA LEU A 255 -22.44 -5.58 4.76
C LEU A 255 -22.25 -5.66 6.29
N GLY A 256 -23.28 -5.39 7.09
CA GLY A 256 -23.27 -5.52 8.55
C GLY A 256 -23.02 -4.20 9.30
N PHE A 257 -23.06 -3.04 8.63
CA PHE A 257 -23.04 -1.75 9.31
C PHE A 257 -24.46 -1.36 9.77
N ALA A 258 -24.61 -0.84 10.98
CA ALA A 258 -25.88 -0.26 11.42
C ALA A 258 -26.14 1.10 10.76
N TYR A 259 -25.08 1.86 10.52
CA TYR A 259 -25.14 3.21 9.97
C TYR A 259 -24.14 3.40 8.83
N ALA A 260 -24.53 4.18 7.82
CA ALA A 260 -23.65 4.73 6.80
C ALA A 260 -23.75 6.27 6.85
N ALA A 261 -22.63 6.95 6.94
CA ALA A 261 -22.53 8.42 6.99
C ALA A 261 -21.58 8.91 5.91
N ALA A 262 -21.86 10.06 5.30
CA ALA A 262 -20.92 10.72 4.40
C ALA A 262 -20.02 11.68 5.19
N ASP A 263 -18.73 11.69 4.89
CA ASP A 263 -17.83 12.75 5.35
C ASP A 263 -18.09 14.02 4.53
N LEU A 264 -18.53 15.10 5.17
CA LEU A 264 -18.87 16.35 4.48
C LEU A 264 -17.65 17.07 3.87
N ALA A 265 -16.45 16.75 4.34
CA ALA A 265 -15.22 17.30 3.77
C ALA A 265 -14.69 16.44 2.60
N GLY A 266 -15.26 15.28 2.38
CA GLY A 266 -14.84 14.34 1.35
C GLY A 266 -13.47 13.72 1.61
N TYR A 267 -12.91 13.07 0.59
CA TYR A 267 -11.61 12.42 0.66
C TYR A 267 -10.47 13.44 0.76
N ARG A 268 -9.62 13.27 1.78
CA ARG A 268 -8.37 14.02 1.97
C ARG A 268 -7.24 13.05 2.30
N THR A 269 -6.10 13.24 1.65
CA THR A 269 -4.90 12.46 1.97
C THR A 269 -4.49 12.75 3.42
N GLY A 270 -4.28 11.69 4.21
CA GLY A 270 -3.84 11.83 5.61
C GLY A 270 -4.94 12.14 6.62
N SER A 271 -6.23 12.16 6.23
CA SER A 271 -7.35 12.48 7.13
C SER A 271 -7.38 11.67 8.44
N MET A 272 -6.88 10.44 8.43
CA MET A 272 -6.79 9.60 9.64
C MET A 272 -5.65 10.01 10.59
N ASN A 273 -4.68 10.79 10.13
CA ASN A 273 -3.57 11.28 10.96
C ASN A 273 -3.91 12.62 11.63
N GLU A 274 -4.97 13.31 11.21
CA GLU A 274 -5.42 14.59 11.79
C GLU A 274 -5.65 14.45 13.31
N VAL A 275 -6.14 13.30 13.76
CA VAL A 275 -6.36 13.01 15.18
C VAL A 275 -5.07 12.90 16.00
N LEU A 276 -3.92 12.63 15.38
CA LEU A 276 -2.62 12.57 16.06
C LEU A 276 -2.06 13.97 16.36
N SER A 277 -2.57 15.00 15.69
CA SER A 277 -2.14 16.40 15.84
C SER A 277 -3.08 17.21 16.72
N LEU A 278 -4.22 16.64 17.15
CA LEU A 278 -5.14 17.31 18.06
C LEU A 278 -4.55 17.26 19.47
N PRO A 279 -4.50 18.41 20.21
CA PRO A 279 -4.15 18.39 21.63
C PRO A 279 -5.13 17.47 22.36
N ASP A 280 -4.62 16.70 23.34
CA ASP A 280 -5.42 15.81 24.18
C ASP A 280 -6.66 16.53 24.68
N THR A 281 -7.82 16.22 24.11
CA THR A 281 -9.08 16.65 24.69
C THR A 281 -9.23 15.85 25.96
N PRO A 282 -9.25 16.46 27.16
CA PRO A 282 -9.35 15.70 28.39
C PRO A 282 -10.60 14.83 28.31
N ASN A 283 -10.39 13.53 28.50
CA ASN A 283 -11.43 12.53 28.59
C ASN A 283 -12.43 13.03 29.64
N ARG A 284 -13.60 13.49 29.24
CA ARG A 284 -14.69 13.77 30.18
C ARG A 284 -15.08 12.43 30.81
N SER A 285 -14.36 12.11 31.90
CA SER A 285 -14.78 11.10 32.83
C SER A 285 -16.24 11.40 33.18
N THR A 286 -17.08 10.43 32.93
CA THR A 286 -18.43 10.35 33.45
C THR A 286 -18.37 10.57 34.95
N SER A 287 -18.65 11.81 35.40
CA SER A 287 -18.94 12.10 36.77
C SER A 287 -20.42 12.50 36.89
N GLU A 288 -21.13 11.65 37.60
CA GLU A 288 -22.27 11.95 38.43
C GLU A 288 -23.52 12.55 37.78
N GLY A 289 -24.54 11.68 37.70
CA GLY A 289 -25.91 12.14 37.58
C GLY A 289 -26.31 12.92 38.84
N PRO A 290 -27.16 13.97 38.72
CA PRO A 290 -27.76 14.54 39.89
C PRO A 290 -28.89 13.66 40.37
N ASP A 291 -28.80 13.22 41.65
CA ASP A 291 -29.94 12.87 42.47
C ASP A 291 -30.99 13.99 42.44
N ARG A 292 -32.15 13.69 41.95
CA ARG A 292 -33.47 14.04 42.50
C ARG A 292 -34.64 13.54 41.63
#